data_4610d24d3758ba6f28267522e2f52410
#
_entry.id   4610d24d3758ba6f28267522e2f52410
#
_cell.length_a   1.000
_cell.length_b   1.000
_cell.length_c   1.000
_cell.angle_alpha   90.00
_cell.angle_beta   90.00
_cell.angle_gamma   90.00
#
_symmetry.space_group_name_H-M   'P 1'
#
loop_
_entity.id
_entity.type
_entity.pdbx_description
1 polymer ?
#
loop_
_entity_poly.entity_id
_entity_poly.type
_entity_poly.pdbx_seq_one_letter_code
_entity_poly.pdbx_strand_id
1 'polypeptide(L)'
;MFHPKRQEMDKSISATRSFNYNKTSDRGFVWDHLLMNFERAYERLIDKNLETNHIVITFRDKERNVFGMDKKLGRHTQRKNEIIDTISTLFEQIYSPNTIYRTTGVVFTGLEKNTPKQYTLEEQPYIQELVKDQKLEQIINGLNKKYGRSTLTRGGSGRIDPRYMSEHLEENGNHVEQRRLANLIDIKLY
;
A
#
# COMPACT_ATOMS: atom_id res chain seq x y z
N MET A 1 15.17 27.00 -29.76
CA MET A 1 14.93 27.27 -28.32
C MET A 1 14.21 26.07 -27.74
N PHE A 2 14.92 25.19 -27.03
CA PHE A 2 14.34 24.04 -26.37
C PHE A 2 13.73 24.55 -25.05
N HIS A 3 12.41 24.55 -24.93
CA HIS A 3 11.74 24.73 -23.64
C HIS A 3 11.72 23.35 -22.96
N PRO A 4 12.41 23.16 -21.82
CA PRO A 4 12.26 21.95 -21.05
C PRO A 4 10.82 21.87 -20.58
N LYS A 5 10.09 20.81 -20.97
CA LYS A 5 8.78 20.48 -20.39
C LYS A 5 8.96 20.40 -18.88
N ARG A 6 8.39 21.34 -18.15
CA ARG A 6 8.24 21.24 -16.68
C ARG A 6 7.55 19.91 -16.43
N GLN A 7 8.24 18.94 -15.84
CA GLN A 7 7.61 17.73 -15.33
C GLN A 7 6.65 18.19 -14.22
N GLU A 8 5.37 18.24 -14.54
CA GLU A 8 4.35 18.47 -13.51
C GLU A 8 4.43 17.31 -12.50
N MET A 9 4.67 17.67 -11.26
CA MET A 9 4.68 16.69 -10.16
C MET A 9 3.26 16.17 -9.97
N ASP A 10 3.11 14.85 -9.77
CA ASP A 10 1.82 14.26 -9.45
C ASP A 10 1.20 14.96 -8.22
N LYS A 11 -0.06 15.34 -8.33
CA LYS A 11 -0.78 15.95 -7.21
C LYS A 11 -1.22 14.94 -6.16
N SER A 12 -1.42 13.69 -6.57
CA SER A 12 -1.82 12.59 -5.69
C SER A 12 -1.43 11.24 -6.27
N ILE A 13 -1.29 10.25 -5.41
CA ILE A 13 -1.17 8.83 -5.75
C ILE A 13 -2.33 8.12 -5.06
N SER A 14 -3.12 7.38 -5.82
CA SER A 14 -4.28 6.67 -5.27
C SER A 14 -4.36 5.23 -5.74
N ALA A 15 -4.91 4.38 -4.88
CA ALA A 15 -5.34 3.04 -5.24
C ALA A 15 -6.69 2.76 -4.59
N THR A 16 -7.63 2.30 -5.39
CA THR A 16 -9.00 1.98 -4.95
C THR A 16 -9.41 0.66 -5.56
N ARG A 17 -10.12 -0.16 -4.81
CA ARG A 17 -10.65 -1.42 -5.29
C ARG A 17 -12.00 -1.74 -4.67
N SER A 18 -12.90 -2.25 -5.51
CA SER A 18 -14.21 -2.77 -5.09
C SER A 18 -14.10 -4.25 -4.73
N PHE A 19 -14.95 -4.68 -3.78
CA PHE A 19 -15.07 -6.08 -3.34
C PHE A 19 -16.03 -6.84 -4.26
N ASN A 20 -15.84 -6.86 -5.53
CA ASN A 20 -16.69 -7.50 -6.54
C ASN A 20 -18.05 -8.02 -6.00
N TYR A 21 -18.18 -9.29 -5.65
CA TYR A 21 -19.43 -9.91 -5.19
C TYR A 21 -19.55 -9.97 -3.65
N ASN A 22 -18.48 -9.77 -2.90
CA ASN A 22 -18.46 -9.94 -1.44
C ASN A 22 -18.56 -8.60 -0.70
N LYS A 23 -19.73 -7.97 -0.80
CA LYS A 23 -20.06 -6.87 0.13
C LYS A 23 -20.03 -7.42 1.54
N THR A 24 -19.29 -6.84 2.45
CA THR A 24 -19.08 -7.40 3.78
C THR A 24 -18.92 -6.33 4.84
N SER A 25 -19.28 -6.70 6.06
CA SER A 25 -18.92 -5.98 7.27
C SER A 25 -17.78 -6.67 8.04
N ASP A 26 -17.17 -7.74 7.48
CA ASP A 26 -16.04 -8.40 8.12
C ASP A 26 -14.84 -7.46 8.21
N ARG A 27 -14.41 -7.18 9.45
CA ARG A 27 -13.35 -6.22 9.74
C ARG A 27 -12.01 -6.67 9.15
N GLY A 28 -11.70 -7.96 9.27
CA GLY A 28 -10.44 -8.50 8.76
C GLY A 28 -10.37 -8.39 7.24
N PHE A 29 -11.44 -8.77 6.55
CA PHE A 29 -11.54 -8.66 5.10
C PHE A 29 -11.42 -7.22 4.60
N VAL A 30 -12.13 -6.28 5.24
CA VAL A 30 -12.08 -4.85 4.86
C VAL A 30 -10.68 -4.27 5.09
N TRP A 31 -10.04 -4.64 6.20
CA TRP A 31 -8.68 -4.24 6.52
C TRP A 31 -7.66 -4.78 5.50
N ASP A 32 -7.73 -6.07 5.17
CA ASP A 32 -6.83 -6.69 4.20
C ASP A 32 -6.94 -6.04 2.82
N HIS A 33 -8.17 -5.72 2.38
CA HIS A 33 -8.38 -4.98 1.14
C HIS A 33 -7.83 -3.55 1.19
N LEU A 34 -7.93 -2.88 2.33
CA LEU A 34 -7.33 -1.55 2.52
C LEU A 34 -5.80 -1.64 2.44
N LEU A 35 -5.19 -2.64 3.07
CA LEU A 35 -3.75 -2.88 2.97
C LEU A 35 -3.30 -3.19 1.55
N MET A 36 -4.07 -3.97 0.77
CA MET A 36 -3.74 -4.19 -0.65
C MET A 36 -3.73 -2.89 -1.45
N ASN A 37 -4.68 -1.99 -1.21
CA ASN A 37 -4.69 -0.68 -1.85
C ASN A 37 -3.51 0.17 -1.39
N PHE A 38 -3.16 0.10 -0.10
CA PHE A 38 -1.97 0.74 0.43
C PHE A 38 -0.71 0.26 -0.30
N GLU A 39 -0.48 -1.05 -0.40
CA GLU A 39 0.70 -1.61 -1.06
C GLU A 39 0.85 -1.12 -2.51
N ARG A 40 -0.26 -1.05 -3.25
CA ARG A 40 -0.27 -0.54 -4.63
C ARG A 40 0.04 0.96 -4.72
N ALA A 41 -0.50 1.75 -3.81
CA ALA A 41 -0.22 3.18 -3.76
C ALA A 41 1.23 3.42 -3.33
N TYR A 42 1.70 2.65 -2.36
CA TYR A 42 3.05 2.72 -1.83
C TYR A 42 4.11 2.34 -2.89
N GLU A 43 3.89 1.24 -3.62
CA GLU A 43 4.76 0.86 -4.76
C GLU A 43 4.96 2.03 -5.73
N ARG A 44 3.88 2.73 -6.09
CA ARG A 44 3.96 3.91 -6.97
C ARG A 44 4.67 5.10 -6.34
N LEU A 45 4.50 5.29 -5.02
CA LEU A 45 5.18 6.35 -4.27
C LEU A 45 6.70 6.14 -4.34
N ILE A 46 7.16 4.92 -4.11
CA ILE A 46 8.57 4.54 -4.14
C ILE A 46 9.13 4.58 -5.57
N ASP A 47 8.42 4.03 -6.55
CA ASP A 47 8.86 4.01 -7.95
C ASP A 47 9.06 5.43 -8.52
N LYS A 48 8.29 6.40 -8.04
CA LYS A 48 8.40 7.81 -8.43
C LYS A 48 9.37 8.62 -7.56
N ASN A 49 9.97 7.98 -6.57
CA ASN A 49 10.83 8.62 -5.57
C ASN A 49 10.16 9.84 -4.90
N LEU A 50 8.91 9.64 -4.45
CA LEU A 50 8.11 10.67 -3.80
C LEU A 50 7.90 10.36 -2.32
N GLU A 51 7.75 11.38 -1.50
CA GLU A 51 7.30 11.34 -0.12
C GLU A 51 5.91 11.95 -0.01
N THR A 52 5.15 11.53 0.99
CA THR A 52 3.83 12.10 1.31
C THR A 52 3.79 12.66 2.71
N ASN A 53 3.00 13.70 2.92
CA ASN A 53 2.68 14.19 4.26
C ASN A 53 1.17 14.17 4.56
N HIS A 54 0.35 13.62 3.65
CA HIS A 54 -1.09 13.59 3.87
C HIS A 54 -1.68 12.29 3.33
N ILE A 55 -2.30 11.54 4.20
CA ILE A 55 -2.85 10.21 3.95
C ILE A 55 -4.36 10.28 4.10
N VAL A 56 -5.06 9.77 3.09
CA VAL A 56 -6.52 9.67 3.09
C VAL A 56 -6.91 8.21 2.88
N ILE A 57 -7.83 7.71 3.70
CA ILE A 57 -8.51 6.44 3.45
C ILE A 57 -9.95 6.70 3.08
N THR A 58 -10.46 5.93 2.13
CA THR A 58 -11.83 6.09 1.62
C THR A 58 -12.55 4.77 1.61
N PHE A 59 -13.84 4.83 1.87
CA PHE A 59 -14.75 3.68 1.84
C PHE A 59 -16.00 4.02 1.02
N ARG A 60 -16.61 3.00 0.49
CA ARG A 60 -17.93 3.06 -0.11
C ARG A 60 -18.78 1.92 0.45
N ASP A 61 -19.97 2.23 0.93
CA ASP A 61 -20.93 1.24 1.41
C ASP A 61 -21.74 0.60 0.27
N LYS A 62 -22.65 -0.31 0.63
CA LYS A 62 -23.55 -0.99 -0.32
C LYS A 62 -24.52 -0.02 -1.01
N GLU A 63 -24.91 1.06 -0.35
CA GLU A 63 -25.77 2.12 -0.86
C GLU A 63 -25.03 3.11 -1.78
N ARG A 64 -23.71 2.96 -1.95
CA ARG A 64 -22.81 3.82 -2.71
C ARG A 64 -22.47 5.15 -2.06
N ASN A 65 -22.77 5.34 -0.78
CA ASN A 65 -22.26 6.48 -0.03
C ASN A 65 -20.74 6.39 0.06
N VAL A 66 -20.07 7.49 -0.17
CA VAL A 66 -18.61 7.60 -0.04
C VAL A 66 -18.30 8.38 1.22
N PHE A 67 -17.43 7.83 2.03
CA PHE A 67 -16.93 8.47 3.23
C PHE A 67 -15.44 8.15 3.40
N GLY A 68 -14.75 8.94 4.16
CA GLY A 68 -13.33 8.80 4.35
C GLY A 68 -12.83 9.56 5.56
N MET A 69 -11.59 9.33 5.86
CA MET A 69 -10.86 10.03 6.91
C MET A 69 -9.44 10.27 6.45
N ASP A 70 -8.87 11.38 6.90
CA ASP A 70 -7.54 11.79 6.52
C ASP A 70 -6.70 12.21 7.72
N LYS A 71 -5.39 12.19 7.53
CA LYS A 71 -4.42 12.70 8.49
C LYS A 71 -3.26 13.36 7.78
N LYS A 72 -3.00 14.60 8.15
CA LYS A 72 -1.80 15.31 7.76
C LYS A 72 -0.68 14.99 8.75
N LEU A 73 0.47 14.56 8.23
CA LEU A 73 1.67 14.29 9.01
C LEU A 73 2.47 15.58 9.19
N GLY A 74 3.23 15.66 10.29
CA GLY A 74 4.09 16.81 10.57
C GLY A 74 5.27 16.98 9.62
N ARG A 75 5.57 15.92 8.84
CA ARG A 75 6.67 15.88 7.87
C ARG A 75 6.32 15.00 6.68
N HIS A 76 7.05 15.17 5.59
CA HIS A 76 7.00 14.23 4.46
C HIS A 76 7.75 12.94 4.83
N THR A 77 7.21 11.81 4.41
CA THR A 77 7.76 10.49 4.72
C THR A 77 7.52 9.49 3.60
N GLN A 78 8.46 8.53 3.47
CA GLN A 78 8.30 7.28 2.73
C GLN A 78 8.30 6.06 3.67
N ARG A 79 8.35 6.27 5.00
CA ARG A 79 8.44 5.17 5.95
C ARG A 79 7.17 4.35 5.94
N LYS A 80 7.29 3.11 5.49
CA LYS A 80 6.15 2.19 5.35
C LYS A 80 5.42 1.99 6.67
N ASN A 81 6.16 1.76 7.76
CA ASN A 81 5.57 1.55 9.08
C ASN A 81 4.79 2.77 9.56
N GLU A 82 5.34 3.99 9.43
CA GLU A 82 4.68 5.23 9.81
C GLU A 82 3.37 5.46 9.05
N ILE A 83 3.36 5.13 7.76
CA ILE A 83 2.18 5.23 6.91
C ILE A 83 1.13 4.18 7.30
N ILE A 84 1.55 2.92 7.54
CA ILE A 84 0.65 1.83 7.96
C ILE A 84 0.03 2.14 9.33
N ASP A 85 0.81 2.60 10.30
CA ASP A 85 0.34 2.96 11.63
C ASP A 85 -0.70 4.10 11.56
N THR A 86 -0.46 5.06 10.66
CA THR A 86 -1.43 6.13 10.39
C THR A 86 -2.72 5.56 9.77
N ILE A 87 -2.63 4.70 8.75
CA ILE A 87 -3.79 4.06 8.13
C ILE A 87 -4.56 3.22 9.14
N SER A 88 -3.85 2.47 10.02
CA SER A 88 -4.45 1.69 11.08
C SER A 88 -5.25 2.56 12.05
N THR A 89 -4.67 3.68 12.49
CA THR A 89 -5.35 4.63 13.36
C THR A 89 -6.61 5.20 12.71
N LEU A 90 -6.53 5.59 11.45
CA LEU A 90 -7.69 6.10 10.70
C LEU A 90 -8.77 5.02 10.51
N PHE A 91 -8.35 3.78 10.24
CA PHE A 91 -9.27 2.66 10.08
C PHE A 91 -10.06 2.37 11.35
N GLU A 92 -9.40 2.34 12.51
CA GLU A 92 -10.08 2.13 13.80
C GLU A 92 -11.13 3.21 14.11
N GLN A 93 -10.89 4.44 13.65
CA GLN A 93 -11.82 5.54 13.89
C GLN A 93 -13.04 5.53 12.96
N ILE A 94 -12.87 5.03 11.72
CA ILE A 94 -13.94 5.10 10.70
C ILE A 94 -14.69 3.79 10.51
N TYR A 95 -14.08 2.65 10.88
CA TYR A 95 -14.73 1.36 10.71
C TYR A 95 -15.95 1.20 11.61
N SER A 96 -17.05 0.69 11.04
CA SER A 96 -18.27 0.36 11.77
C SER A 96 -18.71 -1.08 11.42
N PRO A 97 -18.92 -1.95 12.42
CA PRO A 97 -19.35 -3.33 12.19
C PRO A 97 -20.76 -3.45 11.58
N ASN A 98 -21.55 -2.38 11.67
CA ASN A 98 -22.91 -2.33 11.12
C ASN A 98 -22.96 -1.85 9.66
N THR A 99 -21.83 -1.47 9.10
CA THR A 99 -21.72 -0.97 7.72
C THR A 99 -21.29 -2.10 6.79
N ILE A 100 -22.05 -2.32 5.72
CA ILE A 100 -21.66 -3.25 4.66
C ILE A 100 -20.83 -2.50 3.64
N TYR A 101 -19.54 -2.76 3.65
CA TYR A 101 -18.57 -2.13 2.75
C TYR A 101 -18.58 -2.77 1.36
N ARG A 102 -18.29 -1.97 0.35
CA ARG A 102 -18.17 -2.38 -1.06
C ARG A 102 -16.81 -2.05 -1.66
N THR A 103 -16.19 -0.98 -1.19
CA THR A 103 -14.94 -0.45 -1.78
C THR A 103 -14.08 0.14 -0.68
N THR A 104 -12.77 -0.05 -0.78
CA THR A 104 -11.78 0.68 0.00
C THR A 104 -10.81 1.40 -0.93
N GLY A 105 -10.19 2.44 -0.43
CA GLY A 105 -9.16 3.19 -1.16
C GLY A 105 -8.16 3.86 -0.24
N VAL A 106 -6.96 4.07 -0.76
CA VAL A 106 -5.90 4.85 -0.13
C VAL A 106 -5.46 5.93 -1.10
N VAL A 107 -5.28 7.14 -0.60
CA VAL A 107 -4.80 8.28 -1.38
C VAL A 107 -3.68 8.97 -0.61
N PHE A 108 -2.56 9.18 -1.27
CA PHE A 108 -1.45 10.02 -0.80
C PHE A 108 -1.50 11.35 -1.51
N THR A 109 -1.48 12.42 -0.75
CA THR A 109 -1.40 13.80 -1.24
C THR A 109 -0.29 14.55 -0.52
N GLY A 110 -0.11 15.84 -0.82
CA GLY A 110 1.03 16.58 -0.28
C GLY A 110 2.35 15.90 -0.67
N LEU A 111 2.48 15.57 -1.95
CA LEU A 111 3.63 14.85 -2.48
C LEU A 111 4.80 15.80 -2.73
N GLU A 112 6.00 15.36 -2.37
CA GLU A 112 7.24 16.02 -2.76
C GLU A 112 8.30 14.99 -3.17
N LYS A 113 9.35 15.42 -3.87
CA LYS A 113 10.46 14.55 -4.22
C LYS A 113 11.25 14.19 -2.97
N ASN A 114 11.57 12.91 -2.81
CA ASN A 114 12.50 12.47 -1.78
C ASN A 114 13.91 12.95 -2.17
N THR A 115 14.35 14.02 -1.52
CA THR A 115 15.69 14.60 -1.68
C THR A 115 16.53 14.26 -0.47
N PRO A 116 17.87 14.13 -0.62
CA PRO A 116 18.75 13.94 0.53
C PRO A 116 18.52 15.05 1.57
N LYS A 117 18.15 14.66 2.76
CA LYS A 117 17.93 15.58 3.89
C LYS A 117 19.20 15.67 4.72
N GLN A 118 19.54 16.88 5.15
CA GLN A 118 20.62 17.07 6.12
C GLN A 118 20.05 16.77 7.50
N TYR A 119 20.57 15.72 8.13
CA TYR A 119 20.15 15.29 9.45
C TYR A 119 21.11 15.84 10.51
N THR A 120 20.59 16.10 11.70
CA THR A 120 21.39 16.49 12.86
C THR A 120 22.05 15.26 13.52
N LEU A 121 23.07 15.49 14.34
CA LEU A 121 23.75 14.40 15.08
C LEU A 121 22.82 13.65 16.04
N GLU A 122 21.80 14.32 16.56
CA GLU A 122 20.79 13.72 17.45
C GLU A 122 19.86 12.74 16.73
N GLU A 123 19.75 12.83 15.40
CA GLU A 123 18.92 11.96 14.56
C GLU A 123 19.66 10.71 14.06
N GLN A 124 20.90 10.49 14.46
CA GLN A 124 21.74 9.34 14.05
C GLN A 124 21.07 7.96 14.25
N PRO A 125 20.45 7.65 15.41
CA PRO A 125 19.77 6.35 15.59
C PRO A 125 18.59 6.18 14.62
N TYR A 126 17.86 7.26 14.38
CA TYR A 126 16.75 7.32 13.44
C TYR A 126 17.19 7.07 11.99
N ILE A 127 18.33 7.65 11.59
CA ILE A 127 18.93 7.46 10.26
C ILE A 127 19.31 6.00 10.01
N GLN A 128 19.91 5.33 11.00
CA GLN A 128 20.29 3.93 10.87
C GLN A 128 19.06 3.02 10.63
N GLU A 129 17.98 3.30 11.33
CA GLU A 129 16.70 2.59 11.13
C GLU A 129 16.11 2.87 9.77
N LEU A 130 16.12 4.14 9.33
CA LEU A 130 15.68 4.53 7.97
C LEU A 130 16.46 3.78 6.88
N VAL A 131 17.77 3.72 6.98
CA VAL A 131 18.62 3.02 5.99
C VAL A 131 18.32 1.53 5.95
N LYS A 132 18.10 0.91 7.11
CA LYS A 132 17.70 -0.51 7.18
C LYS A 132 16.34 -0.74 6.54
N ASP A 133 15.35 0.08 6.85
CA ASP A 133 14.01 0.00 6.29
C ASP A 133 14.03 0.18 4.77
N GLN A 134 14.75 1.19 4.27
CA GLN A 134 14.88 1.43 2.84
C GLN A 134 15.54 0.27 2.10
N LYS A 135 16.61 -0.31 2.65
CA LYS A 135 17.28 -1.49 2.07
C LYS A 135 16.33 -2.69 2.01
N LEU A 136 15.58 -2.93 3.08
CA LEU A 136 14.62 -4.02 3.15
C LEU A 136 13.51 -3.85 2.12
N GLU A 137 12.95 -2.64 1.98
CA GLU A 137 11.94 -2.35 0.96
C GLU A 137 12.48 -2.50 -0.47
N GLN A 138 13.71 -2.09 -0.72
CA GLN A 138 14.34 -2.28 -2.03
C GLN A 138 14.48 -3.78 -2.37
N ILE A 139 14.85 -4.61 -1.41
CA ILE A 139 14.95 -6.07 -1.58
C ILE A 139 13.57 -6.67 -1.84
N ILE A 140 12.56 -6.34 -1.04
CA ILE A 140 11.19 -6.81 -1.22
C ILE A 140 10.64 -6.40 -2.59
N ASN A 141 10.80 -5.14 -2.96
CA ASN A 141 10.35 -4.63 -4.25
C ASN A 141 11.10 -5.29 -5.42
N GLY A 142 12.39 -5.52 -5.29
CA GLY A 142 13.20 -6.24 -6.27
C GLY A 142 12.72 -7.68 -6.48
N LEU A 143 12.40 -8.38 -5.39
CA LEU A 143 11.85 -9.74 -5.43
C LEU A 143 10.44 -9.75 -6.03
N ASN A 144 9.58 -8.82 -5.64
CA ASN A 144 8.23 -8.71 -6.19
C ASN A 144 8.22 -8.34 -7.69
N LYS A 145 9.18 -7.53 -8.16
CA LYS A 145 9.36 -7.28 -9.60
C LYS A 145 9.81 -8.51 -10.37
N LYS A 146 10.67 -9.33 -9.77
CA LYS A 146 11.25 -10.54 -10.42
C LYS A 146 10.30 -11.74 -10.40
N TYR A 147 9.60 -11.95 -9.30
CA TYR A 147 8.79 -13.18 -9.07
C TYR A 147 7.28 -12.95 -9.09
N GLY A 148 6.84 -11.72 -9.31
CA GLY A 148 5.44 -11.33 -9.34
C GLY A 148 5.03 -10.50 -8.12
N ARG A 149 4.00 -9.67 -8.31
CA ARG A 149 3.48 -8.80 -7.24
C ARG A 149 3.00 -9.63 -6.05
N SER A 150 3.25 -9.15 -4.87
CA SER A 150 2.83 -9.77 -3.59
C SER A 150 3.49 -11.12 -3.29
N THR A 151 4.62 -11.46 -3.95
CA THR A 151 5.42 -12.64 -3.60
C THR A 151 5.96 -12.54 -2.17
N LEU A 152 6.38 -11.34 -1.78
CA LEU A 152 6.73 -11.02 -0.41
C LEU A 152 5.90 -9.81 0.07
N THR A 153 5.17 -10.00 1.16
CA THR A 153 4.44 -8.95 1.85
C THR A 153 4.82 -8.92 3.32
N ARG A 154 4.87 -7.73 3.92
CA ARG A 154 5.01 -7.62 5.37
C ARG A 154 3.64 -7.86 6.01
N GLY A 155 3.54 -8.86 6.85
CA GLY A 155 2.43 -9.32 7.70
C GLY A 155 1.08 -8.58 7.61
N GLY A 156 0.01 -9.33 7.44
CA GLY A 156 -1.37 -8.82 7.37
C GLY A 156 -2.02 -8.97 6.00
N SER A 157 -1.38 -8.56 4.93
CA SER A 157 -1.93 -8.71 3.56
C SER A 157 -1.87 -10.13 2.99
N GLY A 158 -1.19 -11.05 3.66
CA GLY A 158 -1.08 -12.46 3.27
C GLY A 158 -2.25 -13.36 3.68
N ARG A 159 -3.27 -12.81 4.37
CA ARG A 159 -4.47 -13.56 4.79
C ARG A 159 -5.57 -13.62 3.73
N ILE A 160 -5.37 -12.96 2.59
CA ILE A 160 -6.36 -12.96 1.52
C ILE A 160 -6.34 -14.35 0.87
N ASP A 161 -7.50 -15.00 0.85
CA ASP A 161 -7.71 -16.28 0.21
C ASP A 161 -7.06 -16.29 -1.19
N PRO A 162 -6.17 -17.24 -1.50
CA PRO A 162 -5.54 -17.37 -2.81
C PRO A 162 -6.54 -17.42 -3.98
N ARG A 163 -7.77 -17.86 -3.73
CA ARG A 163 -8.86 -17.84 -4.72
C ARG A 163 -9.25 -16.43 -5.15
N TYR A 164 -9.12 -15.46 -4.25
CA TYR A 164 -9.34 -14.04 -4.57
C TYR A 164 -8.24 -13.43 -5.45
N MET A 165 -7.05 -14.00 -5.37
CA MET A 165 -5.91 -13.61 -6.22
C MET A 165 -6.02 -14.21 -7.62
N SER A 166 -6.57 -15.43 -7.76
CA SER A 166 -6.64 -16.14 -9.05
C SER A 166 -7.63 -15.53 -10.03
N GLU A 167 -8.79 -15.04 -9.57
CA GLU A 167 -9.81 -14.45 -10.45
C GLU A 167 -9.34 -13.12 -11.13
N HIS A 168 -8.31 -12.48 -10.60
CA HIS A 168 -7.77 -11.24 -11.16
C HIS A 168 -6.49 -11.40 -11.97
N LEU A 169 -5.93 -12.60 -12.01
CA LEU A 169 -4.75 -12.92 -12.80
C LEU A 169 -5.13 -13.43 -14.20
N GLU A 170 -6.37 -13.85 -14.39
CA GLU A 170 -6.89 -14.24 -15.70
C GLU A 170 -6.91 -13.08 -16.71
N GLU A 171 -7.05 -11.85 -16.23
CA GLU A 171 -7.01 -10.66 -17.10
C GLU A 171 -5.61 -10.30 -17.62
N ASN A 172 -4.51 -10.86 -17.06
CA ASN A 172 -3.14 -10.49 -17.41
C ASN A 172 -2.21 -11.62 -17.88
N GLY A 173 -2.75 -12.78 -18.25
CA GLY A 173 -2.02 -13.78 -19.08
C GLY A 173 -0.88 -14.57 -18.43
N ASN A 174 -0.60 -14.49 -17.12
CA ASN A 174 0.54 -15.16 -16.47
C ASN A 174 0.15 -16.28 -15.50
N HIS A 175 -0.73 -17.17 -15.94
CA HIS A 175 -1.33 -18.24 -15.11
C HIS A 175 -0.37 -19.36 -14.67
N VAL A 176 0.76 -19.55 -15.33
CA VAL A 176 1.55 -20.79 -15.18
C VAL A 176 2.61 -20.70 -14.08
N GLU A 177 3.17 -19.54 -13.83
CA GLU A 177 4.27 -19.40 -12.86
C GLU A 177 3.81 -19.35 -11.39
N GLN A 178 2.61 -18.85 -11.12
CA GLN A 178 2.14 -18.67 -9.75
C GLN A 178 1.69 -19.97 -9.07
N ARG A 179 1.22 -20.98 -9.84
CA ARG A 179 0.97 -22.33 -9.30
C ARG A 179 2.24 -23.04 -8.83
N ARG A 180 3.39 -22.71 -9.40
CA ARG A 180 4.69 -23.26 -8.98
C ARG A 180 5.19 -22.67 -7.67
N LEU A 181 4.89 -21.39 -7.39
CA LEU A 181 5.31 -20.71 -6.16
C LEU A 181 4.43 -21.07 -4.96
N ALA A 182 3.13 -21.29 -5.14
CA ALA A 182 2.24 -21.77 -4.08
C ALA A 182 2.66 -23.15 -3.54
N ASN A 183 3.21 -24.02 -4.39
CA ASN A 183 3.73 -25.32 -4.00
C ASN A 183 5.13 -25.29 -3.34
N LEU A 184 5.83 -24.16 -3.37
CA LEU A 184 7.14 -23.99 -2.74
C LEU A 184 7.06 -23.48 -1.29
N ILE A 185 5.89 -22.97 -0.86
CA ILE A 185 5.67 -22.45 0.50
C ILE A 185 5.31 -23.58 1.49
N ASP A 186 5.06 -24.79 1.04
CA ASP A 186 4.84 -25.98 1.88
C ASP A 186 6.13 -26.62 2.43
N ILE A 187 7.25 -25.91 2.38
CA ILE A 187 8.47 -26.35 3.06
C ILE A 187 8.28 -26.06 4.55
N LYS A 188 7.91 -27.11 5.27
CA LYS A 188 7.94 -27.16 6.75
C LYS A 188 9.31 -26.72 7.23
N LEU A 189 9.38 -25.60 7.93
CA LEU A 189 10.50 -25.26 8.79
C LEU A 189 10.37 -26.15 10.03
N TYR A 190 11.26 -27.14 10.14
CA TYR A 190 11.56 -27.87 11.37
C TYR A 190 12.54 -27.04 12.19
#